data_3c22eede681e1a0904e90705b1c44bae
#
_entry.id   3c22eede681e1a0904e90705b1c44bae
#
_cell.length_a   1.000
_cell.length_b   1.000
_cell.length_c   1.000
_cell.angle_alpha   90.00
_cell.angle_beta   90.00
_cell.angle_gamma   90.00
#
_symmetry.space_group_name_H-M   'P 1'
#
loop_
_entity.id
_entity.type
_entity.pdbx_description
1 polymer ?
#
loop_
_entity_poly.entity_id
_entity_poly.type
_entity_poly.pdbx_seq_one_letter_code
_entity_poly.pdbx_strand_id
1 'polypeptide(L)'
;MFKEGDRVFDIVNGWGEITYLYNYDWEKLASAYLACVVKFHNGEEHHYTKDVALKLLSFTEYGFDDRFTQERPVNYEDYIGKYGKFWDDDKESPIIIGKLSKYCPHLVRCFETKDRIDRTNGYNRFELLTEEQIKVLGL
;
A
#
# COMPACT_ATOMS: atom_id res chain seq x y z
N MET A 1 2.88 6.49 8.86
CA MET A 1 1.46 6.14 8.96
C MET A 1 0.61 7.11 8.12
N PHE A 2 -0.46 7.70 8.60
CA PHE A 2 -1.28 8.64 7.82
C PHE A 2 -0.59 9.96 7.52
N LYS A 3 -0.87 10.54 6.36
CA LYS A 3 -0.33 11.82 5.89
C LYS A 3 -1.45 12.71 5.35
N GLU A 4 -1.21 14.00 5.29
CA GLU A 4 -2.10 14.94 4.58
C GLU A 4 -2.22 14.51 3.11
N GLY A 5 -3.44 14.54 2.58
CA GLY A 5 -3.76 14.09 1.24
C GLY A 5 -4.11 12.60 1.12
N ASP A 6 -3.93 11.81 2.17
CA ASP A 6 -4.30 10.40 2.14
C ASP A 6 -5.81 10.22 2.04
N ARG A 7 -6.23 9.31 1.16
CA ARG A 7 -7.61 8.87 1.08
C ARG A 7 -7.84 7.75 2.09
N VAL A 8 -8.82 7.95 2.97
CA VAL A 8 -9.15 7.02 4.06
C VAL A 8 -10.62 6.70 4.09
N PHE A 9 -10.94 5.53 4.60
CA PHE A 9 -12.31 5.05 4.77
C PHE A 9 -12.67 4.97 6.24
N ASP A 10 -13.87 5.48 6.58
CA ASP A 10 -14.51 5.35 7.89
C ASP A 10 -15.83 4.61 7.67
N ILE A 11 -16.09 3.54 8.41
CA ILE A 11 -17.29 2.72 8.22
C ILE A 11 -18.60 3.50 8.40
N VAL A 12 -18.59 4.58 9.16
CA VAL A 12 -19.78 5.42 9.39
C VAL A 12 -19.93 6.48 8.30
N ASN A 13 -18.84 7.14 7.91
CA ASN A 13 -18.84 8.32 7.04
C ASN A 13 -18.43 8.03 5.59
N GLY A 14 -17.90 6.84 5.31
CA GLY A 14 -17.43 6.46 3.99
C GLY A 14 -16.02 6.97 3.67
N TRP A 15 -15.75 7.23 2.40
CA TRP A 15 -14.45 7.72 1.94
C TRP A 15 -14.28 9.21 2.19
N GLY A 16 -13.08 9.57 2.62
CA GLY A 16 -12.68 10.95 2.83
C GLY A 16 -11.18 11.15 2.58
N GLU A 17 -10.72 12.37 2.76
CA GLU A 17 -9.33 12.75 2.60
C GLU A 17 -8.83 13.42 3.89
N ILE A 18 -7.62 13.04 4.33
CA ILE A 18 -6.96 13.73 5.44
C ILE A 18 -6.50 15.10 4.95
N THR A 19 -7.12 16.15 5.49
CA THR A 19 -6.84 17.54 5.10
C THR A 19 -5.84 18.22 6.02
N TYR A 20 -5.69 17.72 7.24
CA TYR A 20 -4.81 18.31 8.25
C TYR A 20 -4.34 17.28 9.27
N LEU A 21 -3.07 17.36 9.65
CA LEU A 21 -2.49 16.60 10.75
C LEU A 21 -2.15 17.55 11.92
N TYR A 22 -2.76 17.33 13.06
CA TYR A 22 -2.40 18.05 14.28
C TYR A 22 -1.04 17.62 14.83
N ASN A 23 -0.71 16.32 14.63
CA ASN A 23 0.57 15.75 15.05
C ASN A 23 1.06 14.76 13.97
N TYR A 24 2.36 14.80 13.69
CA TYR A 24 3.01 13.90 12.73
C TYR A 24 3.51 12.61 13.35
N ASP A 25 3.80 12.63 14.66
CA ASP A 25 4.29 11.46 15.41
C ASP A 25 3.22 10.96 16.38
N TRP A 26 2.41 10.04 15.89
CA TRP A 26 1.32 9.48 16.69
C TRP A 26 1.80 8.46 17.74
N GLU A 27 3.00 7.93 17.61
CA GLU A 27 3.55 7.00 18.60
C GLU A 27 3.73 7.67 19.96
N LYS A 28 4.12 8.95 19.94
CA LYS A 28 4.31 9.76 21.16
C LYS A 28 3.07 10.51 21.60
N LEU A 29 2.02 10.49 20.79
CA LEU A 29 0.78 11.20 21.07
C LEU A 29 -0.06 10.42 22.07
N ALA A 30 -0.63 11.11 23.09
CA ALA A 30 -1.60 10.50 23.98
C ALA A 30 -2.93 10.26 23.25
N SER A 31 -3.64 9.19 23.63
CA SER A 31 -4.83 8.70 22.92
C SER A 31 -5.98 9.72 22.82
N ALA A 32 -6.10 10.63 23.79
CA ALA A 32 -7.16 11.64 23.83
C ALA A 32 -6.85 12.91 23.04
N TYR A 33 -5.63 13.07 22.50
CA TYR A 33 -5.26 14.25 21.74
C TYR A 33 -5.68 14.14 20.28
N LEU A 34 -6.00 15.30 19.68
CA LEU A 34 -6.35 15.39 18.26
C LEU A 34 -5.17 14.96 17.38
N ALA A 35 -5.45 14.12 16.40
CA ALA A 35 -4.47 13.60 15.46
C ALA A 35 -4.64 14.16 14.06
N CYS A 36 -5.85 14.17 13.51
CA CYS A 36 -6.10 14.61 12.14
C CYS A 36 -7.52 15.11 11.92
N VAL A 37 -7.70 15.75 10.76
CA VAL A 37 -9.01 16.15 10.21
C VAL A 37 -9.23 15.43 8.89
N VAL A 38 -10.42 14.85 8.72
CA VAL A 38 -10.83 14.17 7.49
C VAL A 38 -12.03 14.90 6.91
N LYS A 39 -11.96 15.25 5.64
CA LYS A 39 -13.07 15.80 4.87
C LYS A 39 -13.70 14.70 4.02
N PHE A 40 -14.99 14.46 4.21
CA PHE A 40 -15.75 13.42 3.51
C PHE A 40 -16.44 13.94 2.27
N HIS A 41 -16.93 13.02 1.43
CA HIS A 41 -17.60 13.36 0.15
C HIS A 41 -18.84 14.24 0.32
N ASN A 42 -19.54 14.15 1.46
CA ASN A 42 -20.68 14.99 1.78
C ASN A 42 -20.30 16.44 2.16
N GLY A 43 -19.00 16.77 2.18
CA GLY A 43 -18.47 18.06 2.57
C GLY A 43 -18.28 18.25 4.07
N GLU A 44 -18.65 17.27 4.89
CA GLU A 44 -18.42 17.31 6.34
C GLU A 44 -16.95 17.09 6.69
N GLU A 45 -16.50 17.82 7.69
CA GLU A 45 -15.16 17.62 8.29
C GLU A 45 -15.30 17.01 9.68
N HIS A 46 -14.52 15.98 9.94
CA HIS A 46 -14.45 15.34 11.25
C HIS A 46 -13.05 15.41 11.80
N HIS A 47 -12.95 15.78 13.08
CA HIS A 47 -11.70 15.84 13.83
C HIS A 47 -11.54 14.55 14.61
N TYR A 48 -10.43 13.86 14.42
CA TYR A 48 -10.16 12.56 15.04
C TYR A 48 -9.09 12.72 16.10
N THR A 49 -9.40 12.16 17.31
CA THR A 49 -8.34 11.89 18.28
C THR A 49 -7.50 10.71 17.80
N LYS A 50 -6.29 10.54 18.34
CA LYS A 50 -5.45 9.38 18.01
C LYS A 50 -6.20 8.07 18.20
N ASP A 51 -6.87 7.89 19.32
CA ASP A 51 -7.59 6.65 19.65
C ASP A 51 -8.68 6.33 18.63
N VAL A 52 -9.50 7.33 18.26
CA VAL A 52 -10.60 7.15 17.30
C VAL A 52 -10.06 6.92 15.89
N ALA A 53 -9.03 7.66 15.49
CA ALA A 53 -8.41 7.48 14.17
C ALA A 53 -7.84 6.07 14.00
N LEU A 54 -7.17 5.54 15.02
CA LEU A 54 -6.60 4.19 14.99
C LEU A 54 -7.66 3.09 14.97
N LYS A 55 -8.90 3.38 15.40
CA LYS A 55 -10.00 2.42 15.38
C LYS A 55 -10.84 2.48 14.11
N LEU A 56 -11.00 3.66 13.50
CA LEU A 56 -11.97 3.88 12.45
C LEU A 56 -11.37 4.12 11.08
N LEU A 57 -10.18 4.72 10.97
CA LEU A 57 -9.60 5.08 9.68
C LEU A 57 -8.80 3.94 9.07
N SER A 58 -9.13 3.61 7.82
CA SER A 58 -8.50 2.54 7.06
C SER A 58 -8.11 3.02 5.67
N PHE A 59 -7.10 2.42 5.07
CA PHE A 59 -6.76 2.65 3.67
C PHE A 59 -7.64 1.85 2.70
N THR A 60 -8.38 0.87 3.21
CA THR A 60 -9.27 0.03 2.40
C THR A 60 -10.70 0.17 2.89
N GLU A 61 -11.64 0.01 1.98
CA GLU A 61 -13.05 -0.12 2.33
C GLU A 61 -13.24 -1.40 3.17
N TYR A 62 -13.83 -1.26 4.35
CA TYR A 62 -14.08 -2.36 5.26
C TYR A 62 -15.52 -2.35 5.77
N GLY A 63 -15.95 -3.45 6.31
CA GLY A 63 -17.30 -3.67 6.83
C GLY A 63 -17.48 -5.16 7.08
N PHE A 64 -18.33 -5.80 6.29
CA PHE A 64 -18.56 -7.24 6.41
C PHE A 64 -17.34 -8.11 6.03
N ASP A 65 -16.40 -7.56 5.29
CA ASP A 65 -15.26 -8.30 4.73
C ASP A 65 -13.97 -8.20 5.56
N ASP A 66 -13.99 -7.56 6.74
CA ASP A 66 -12.84 -7.39 7.63
C ASP A 66 -11.56 -6.87 6.94
N ARG A 67 -11.71 -6.00 5.92
CA ARG A 67 -10.59 -5.46 5.17
C ARG A 67 -9.97 -4.19 5.78
N PHE A 68 -10.11 -4.03 7.08
CA PHE A 68 -9.49 -2.90 7.78
C PHE A 68 -7.97 -3.02 7.73
N THR A 69 -7.30 -1.99 7.20
CA THR A 69 -5.84 -1.90 7.23
C THR A 69 -5.39 -0.45 7.37
N GLN A 70 -4.37 -0.25 8.17
CA GLN A 70 -3.68 1.04 8.31
C GLN A 70 -2.28 1.00 7.69
N GLU A 71 -1.95 -0.09 7.00
CA GLU A 71 -0.75 -0.17 6.19
C GLU A 71 -0.98 0.55 4.86
N ARG A 72 -0.06 1.43 4.50
CA ARG A 72 -0.13 2.19 3.25
C ARG A 72 -0.06 1.23 2.06
N PRO A 73 -1.00 1.30 1.11
CA PRO A 73 -0.92 0.50 -0.10
C PRO A 73 0.33 0.86 -0.89
N VAL A 74 1.01 -0.17 -1.39
CA VAL A 74 2.16 0.01 -2.27
C VAL A 74 1.66 0.26 -3.70
N ASN A 75 2.13 1.33 -4.33
CA ASN A 75 1.88 1.56 -5.75
C ASN A 75 3.00 0.90 -6.56
N TYR A 76 2.75 -0.32 -7.02
CA TYR A 76 3.73 -1.11 -7.77
C TYR A 76 4.06 -0.53 -9.14
N GLU A 77 3.22 0.33 -9.71
CA GLU A 77 3.51 1.03 -10.96
C GLU A 77 4.78 1.89 -10.87
N ASP A 78 5.10 2.41 -9.69
CA ASP A 78 6.32 3.17 -9.44
C ASP A 78 7.59 2.30 -9.54
N TYR A 79 7.43 0.98 -9.50
CA TYR A 79 8.54 0.02 -9.57
C TYR A 79 8.78 -0.57 -10.96
N ILE A 80 8.00 -0.17 -11.96
CA ILE A 80 8.21 -0.60 -13.35
C ILE A 80 9.62 -0.18 -13.80
N GLY A 81 10.37 -1.13 -14.32
CA GLY A 81 11.77 -0.96 -14.71
C GLY A 81 12.79 -1.23 -13.62
N LYS A 82 12.35 -1.47 -12.39
CA LYS A 82 13.21 -1.79 -11.25
C LYS A 82 13.33 -3.30 -11.04
N TYR A 83 14.47 -3.73 -10.52
CA TYR A 83 14.73 -5.14 -10.24
C TYR A 83 13.97 -5.62 -9.02
N GLY A 84 13.45 -6.83 -9.08
CA GLY A 84 12.74 -7.47 -8.00
C GLY A 84 12.80 -8.99 -8.06
N LYS A 85 12.24 -9.60 -7.02
CA LYS A 85 12.00 -11.04 -6.92
C LYS A 85 10.56 -11.31 -7.30
N PHE A 86 10.36 -12.32 -8.14
CA PHE A 86 9.04 -12.75 -8.60
C PHE A 86 8.82 -14.21 -8.20
N TRP A 87 7.65 -14.54 -7.67
CA TRP A 87 7.26 -15.92 -7.36
C TRP A 87 5.74 -16.04 -7.32
N ASP A 88 5.26 -17.26 -7.40
CA ASP A 88 3.87 -17.60 -7.14
C ASP A 88 3.72 -18.15 -5.71
N ASP A 89 2.52 -18.06 -5.13
CA ASP A 89 2.23 -18.58 -3.79
C ASP A 89 2.34 -20.10 -3.69
N ASP A 90 2.54 -20.80 -4.79
CA ASP A 90 2.79 -22.23 -4.81
C ASP A 90 4.13 -22.54 -4.13
N LYS A 91 4.14 -23.55 -3.25
CA LYS A 91 5.33 -23.98 -2.52
C LYS A 91 6.49 -24.44 -3.42
N GLU A 92 6.19 -24.84 -4.64
CA GLU A 92 7.17 -25.30 -5.62
C GLU A 92 7.63 -24.22 -6.59
N SER A 93 7.07 -23.01 -6.46
CA SER A 93 7.43 -21.91 -7.35
C SER A 93 8.86 -21.43 -7.10
N PRO A 94 9.73 -21.42 -8.13
CA PRO A 94 11.05 -20.83 -7.99
C PRO A 94 10.97 -19.31 -7.87
N ILE A 95 11.94 -18.71 -7.19
CA ILE A 95 12.11 -17.26 -7.15
C ILE A 95 12.90 -16.83 -8.38
N ILE A 96 12.32 -15.95 -9.17
CA ILE A 96 12.94 -15.40 -10.39
C ILE A 96 13.37 -13.96 -10.12
N ILE A 97 14.57 -13.60 -10.55
CA ILE A 97 15.09 -12.24 -10.49
C ILE A 97 14.92 -11.58 -11.86
N GLY A 98 14.33 -10.39 -11.88
CA GLY A 98 14.12 -9.64 -13.11
C GLY A 98 13.63 -8.23 -12.86
N LYS A 99 13.38 -7.49 -13.92
CA LYS A 99 12.76 -6.17 -13.86
C LYS A 99 11.25 -6.29 -13.97
N LEU A 100 10.52 -5.54 -13.16
CA LEU A 100 9.08 -5.43 -13.31
C LEU A 100 8.76 -4.70 -14.63
N SER A 101 8.06 -5.36 -15.53
CA SER A 101 7.71 -4.78 -16.84
C SER A 101 6.28 -4.24 -16.87
N LYS A 102 5.36 -4.83 -16.11
CA LYS A 102 3.97 -4.43 -16.05
C LYS A 102 3.33 -4.86 -14.74
N TYR A 103 2.42 -4.03 -14.25
CA TYR A 103 1.58 -4.33 -13.08
C TYR A 103 0.10 -4.23 -13.46
N CYS A 104 -0.64 -5.32 -13.27
CA CYS A 104 -2.07 -5.41 -13.58
C CYS A 104 -2.83 -5.86 -12.32
N PRO A 105 -3.28 -4.92 -11.46
CA PRO A 105 -3.84 -5.25 -10.13
C PRO A 105 -5.12 -6.09 -10.17
N HIS A 106 -5.81 -6.16 -11.30
CA HIS A 106 -7.04 -6.94 -11.48
C HIS A 106 -6.81 -8.37 -11.95
N LEU A 107 -5.56 -8.76 -12.23
CA LEU A 107 -5.19 -10.12 -12.62
C LEU A 107 -4.66 -10.90 -11.43
N VAL A 108 -4.84 -12.22 -11.43
CA VAL A 108 -4.27 -13.12 -10.41
C VAL A 108 -2.75 -13.06 -10.44
N ARG A 109 -2.16 -13.09 -11.64
CA ARG A 109 -0.72 -12.91 -11.86
C ARG A 109 -0.45 -11.48 -12.28
N CYS A 110 -0.48 -10.58 -11.30
CA CYS A 110 -0.46 -9.14 -11.53
C CYS A 110 0.92 -8.56 -11.84
N PHE A 111 2.01 -9.29 -11.59
CA PHE A 111 3.36 -8.83 -11.81
C PHE A 111 3.98 -9.54 -13.01
N GLU A 112 4.35 -8.77 -14.04
CA GLU A 112 4.96 -9.31 -15.24
C GLU A 112 6.44 -8.94 -15.33
N THR A 113 7.26 -9.88 -15.77
CA THR A 113 8.65 -9.66 -16.15
C THR A 113 8.94 -10.28 -17.51
N LYS A 114 9.90 -9.73 -18.23
CA LYS A 114 10.34 -10.25 -19.54
C LYS A 114 11.66 -10.99 -19.37
N ASP A 115 11.80 -12.12 -20.07
CA ASP A 115 13.07 -12.83 -20.17
C ASP A 115 13.97 -12.26 -21.27
N ARG A 116 15.14 -12.90 -21.49
CA ARG A 116 16.13 -12.45 -22.48
C ARG A 116 15.64 -12.44 -23.93
N ILE A 117 14.57 -13.18 -24.22
CA ILE A 117 13.97 -13.28 -25.55
C ILE A 117 12.60 -12.61 -25.62
N ASP A 118 12.38 -11.61 -24.75
CA ASP A 118 11.15 -10.82 -24.65
C ASP A 118 9.87 -11.61 -24.36
N ARG A 119 9.97 -12.83 -23.85
CA ARG A 119 8.79 -13.57 -23.39
C ARG A 119 8.33 -13.02 -22.04
N THR A 120 7.04 -12.71 -21.96
CA THR A 120 6.41 -12.21 -20.74
C THR A 120 5.98 -13.37 -19.85
N ASN A 121 6.39 -13.33 -18.58
CA ASN A 121 5.94 -14.25 -17.55
C ASN A 121 5.25 -13.47 -16.43
N GLY A 122 4.12 -13.97 -15.96
CA GLY A 122 3.36 -13.37 -14.86
C GLY A 122 3.51 -14.13 -13.55
N TYR A 123 3.51 -13.38 -12.45
CA TYR A 123 3.62 -13.91 -11.09
C TYR A 123 2.63 -13.18 -10.17
N ASN A 124 2.20 -13.84 -9.11
CA ASN A 124 1.29 -13.23 -8.15
C ASN A 124 1.98 -12.54 -6.97
N ARG A 125 3.30 -12.69 -6.84
CA ARG A 125 4.11 -12.05 -5.81
C ARG A 125 5.31 -11.31 -6.41
N PHE A 126 5.64 -10.18 -5.79
CA PHE A 126 6.78 -9.35 -6.16
C PHE A 126 7.35 -8.67 -4.92
N GLU A 127 8.67 -8.63 -4.83
CA GLU A 127 9.39 -7.87 -3.81
C GLU A 127 10.54 -7.11 -4.47
N LEU A 128 10.60 -5.80 -4.22
CA LEU A 128 11.67 -4.96 -4.75
C LEU A 128 13.03 -5.39 -4.16
N LEU A 129 14.05 -5.50 -5.02
CA LEU A 129 15.42 -5.71 -4.55
C LEU A 129 15.96 -4.44 -3.90
N THR A 130 16.72 -4.61 -2.82
CA THR A 130 17.48 -3.52 -2.22
C THR A 130 18.68 -3.17 -3.10
N GLU A 131 19.22 -1.96 -2.93
CA GLU A 131 20.45 -1.54 -3.65
C GLU A 131 21.63 -2.48 -3.38
N GLU A 132 21.74 -2.97 -2.14
CA GLU A 132 22.76 -3.94 -1.75
C GLU A 132 22.61 -5.26 -2.48
N GLN A 133 21.39 -5.79 -2.58
CA GLN A 133 21.09 -7.02 -3.31
C GLN A 133 21.41 -6.89 -4.80
N ILE A 134 21.07 -5.76 -5.42
CA ILE A 134 21.39 -5.45 -6.82
C ILE A 134 22.89 -5.48 -7.03
N LYS A 135 23.65 -4.87 -6.13
CA LYS A 135 25.11 -4.81 -6.20
C LYS A 135 25.75 -6.19 -6.06
N VAL A 136 25.30 -6.99 -5.10
CA VAL A 136 25.80 -8.35 -4.87
C VAL A 136 25.53 -9.26 -6.08
N LEU A 137 24.38 -9.11 -6.71
CA LEU A 137 23.98 -9.89 -7.89
C LEU A 137 24.63 -9.41 -9.20
N GLY A 138 25.33 -8.28 -9.19
CA GLY A 138 25.98 -7.73 -10.38
C GLY A 138 25.02 -7.15 -11.41
N LEU A 139 23.86 -6.70 -10.97
CA LEU A 139 22.81 -6.15 -11.85
C LEU A 139 22.98 -4.65 -12.13
#